data_04c35adeaa1d7889ee48409bac2faf1d
#
_entry.id   04c35adeaa1d7889ee48409bac2faf1d
#
_cell.length_a   1.000
_cell.length_b   1.000
_cell.length_c   1.000
_cell.angle_alpha   90.00
_cell.angle_beta   90.00
_cell.angle_gamma   90.00
#
_symmetry.space_group_name_H-M   'P 1'
#
loop_
_entity.id
_entity.type
_entity.pdbx_description
1 polymer ?
#
loop_
_entity_poly.entity_id
_entity_poly.type
_entity_poly.pdbx_seq_one_letter_code
_entity_poly.pdbx_strand_id
1 'polypeptide(L)'
;CHYGLPSEPSLIVEGDFSQTAGYNGTKILLALQKPPSAIFASNDAMAFGVMEAARERGLRIPEDLSIVGFDDIPQANSLHPALTTVHQPLEEMGRVATQMLFGYLADPSRAEERIELPTQLVIRNSCQSYL
;
A
#
# COMPACT_ATOMS: atom_id res chain seq x y z
N CYS A 1 -2.34 -10.07 17.72
CA CYS A 1 -2.41 -10.22 16.24
C CYS A 1 -2.82 -11.63 15.86
N HIS A 2 -3.67 -11.81 14.83
CA HIS A 2 -4.18 -13.11 14.39
C HIS A 2 -3.07 -14.07 13.94
N TYR A 3 -1.97 -13.57 13.43
CA TYR A 3 -0.81 -14.34 12.96
C TYR A 3 0.38 -14.33 13.92
N GLY A 4 0.22 -13.90 15.18
CA GLY A 4 1.29 -13.91 16.19
C GLY A 4 2.42 -12.89 15.94
N LEU A 5 2.26 -11.98 14.96
CA LEU A 5 3.24 -10.94 14.70
C LEU A 5 3.18 -9.86 15.79
N PRO A 6 4.33 -9.28 16.18
CA PRO A 6 4.37 -8.20 17.15
C PRO A 6 3.63 -6.97 16.59
N SER A 7 2.85 -6.32 17.46
CA SER A 7 2.20 -5.04 17.15
C SER A 7 2.83 -3.96 18.01
N GLU A 8 4.00 -3.48 17.60
CA GLU A 8 4.73 -2.45 18.33
C GLU A 8 4.46 -1.09 17.70
N PRO A 9 4.10 -0.05 18.50
CA PRO A 9 3.87 1.30 17.97
C PRO A 9 5.07 1.86 17.19
N SER A 10 6.29 1.48 17.56
CA SER A 10 7.53 1.86 16.86
C SER A 10 7.63 1.37 15.41
N LEU A 11 6.83 0.35 15.03
CA LEU A 11 6.75 -0.16 13.66
C LEU A 11 5.68 0.55 12.81
N ILE A 12 5.00 1.55 13.36
CA ILE A 12 3.97 2.32 12.66
C ILE A 12 4.48 3.75 12.50
N VAL A 13 4.56 4.22 11.25
CA VAL A 13 4.93 5.60 10.93
C VAL A 13 3.80 6.23 10.14
N GLU A 14 3.34 7.39 10.61
CA GLU A 14 2.31 8.18 9.92
C GLU A 14 2.89 8.83 8.66
N GLY A 15 2.07 8.96 7.63
CA GLY A 15 2.41 9.59 6.37
C GLY A 15 1.21 10.31 5.76
N ASP A 16 1.46 11.11 4.73
CA ASP A 16 0.49 11.92 4.00
C ASP A 16 0.14 11.34 2.61
N PHE A 17 0.35 10.04 2.40
CA PHE A 17 0.19 9.32 1.14
C PHE A 17 1.15 9.73 0.02
N SER A 18 2.14 10.60 0.28
CA SER A 18 3.16 10.99 -0.69
C SER A 18 4.32 9.97 -0.75
N GLN A 19 5.03 9.93 -1.88
CA GLN A 19 6.27 9.17 -2.01
C GLN A 19 7.32 9.63 -0.99
N THR A 20 7.42 10.94 -0.73
CA THR A 20 8.34 11.52 0.24
C THR A 20 8.05 11.02 1.66
N ALA A 21 6.77 10.88 2.05
CA ALA A 21 6.41 10.32 3.35
C ALA A 21 6.83 8.83 3.46
N GLY A 22 6.62 8.04 2.41
CA GLY A 22 7.09 6.66 2.35
C GLY A 22 8.62 6.55 2.50
N TYR A 23 9.37 7.38 1.78
CA TYR A 23 10.82 7.47 1.88
C TYR A 23 11.30 7.83 3.30
N ASN A 24 10.77 8.90 3.89
CA ASN A 24 11.16 9.36 5.22
C ASN A 24 10.76 8.35 6.31
N GLY A 25 9.55 7.79 6.22
CA GLY A 25 9.06 6.76 7.15
C GLY A 25 9.94 5.52 7.13
N THR A 26 10.39 5.11 5.96
CA THR A 26 11.32 3.98 5.82
C THR A 26 12.67 4.25 6.49
N LYS A 27 13.20 5.46 6.38
CA LYS A 27 14.46 5.82 7.07
C LYS A 27 14.31 5.70 8.59
N ILE A 28 13.16 6.06 9.15
CA ILE A 28 12.86 5.90 10.57
C ILE A 28 12.81 4.42 10.94
N LEU A 29 12.04 3.60 10.20
CA LEU A 29 11.90 2.17 10.46
C LEU A 29 13.23 1.42 10.36
N LEU A 30 14.05 1.74 9.36
CA LEU A 30 15.35 1.11 9.15
C LEU A 30 16.44 1.62 10.12
N ALA A 31 16.17 2.65 10.91
CA ALA A 31 17.06 3.13 11.98
C ALA A 31 16.79 2.46 13.34
N LEU A 32 15.74 1.65 13.46
CA LEU A 32 15.44 0.90 14.68
C LEU A 32 16.54 -0.12 15.00
N GLN A 33 16.70 -0.47 16.28
CA GLN A 33 17.66 -1.54 16.69
C GLN A 33 17.33 -2.89 16.04
N LYS A 34 16.05 -3.14 15.79
CA LYS A 34 15.54 -4.32 15.06
C LYS A 34 14.65 -3.81 13.93
N PRO A 35 15.22 -3.49 12.77
CA PRO A 35 14.44 -3.01 11.64
C PRO A 35 13.51 -4.11 11.12
N PRO A 36 12.36 -3.74 10.53
CA PRO A 36 11.45 -4.71 9.95
C PRO A 36 12.07 -5.36 8.69
N SER A 37 11.73 -6.63 8.46
CA SER A 37 12.05 -7.35 7.22
C SER A 37 10.98 -7.21 6.14
N ALA A 38 9.85 -6.57 6.46
CA ALA A 38 8.77 -6.27 5.53
C ALA A 38 8.10 -4.95 5.89
N ILE A 39 7.68 -4.19 4.88
CA ILE A 39 6.94 -2.94 5.02
C ILE A 39 5.68 -3.01 4.15
N PHE A 40 4.53 -2.75 4.79
CA PHE A 40 3.28 -2.44 4.11
C PHE A 40 3.15 -0.92 4.02
N ALA A 41 3.05 -0.39 2.81
CA ALA A 41 2.79 1.01 2.55
C ALA A 41 1.31 1.23 2.24
N SER A 42 0.72 2.30 2.77
CA SER A 42 -0.72 2.56 2.66
C SER A 42 -1.20 2.87 1.24
N ASN A 43 -0.27 3.18 0.32
CA ASN A 43 -0.52 3.25 -1.12
C ASN A 43 0.76 2.98 -1.91
N ASP A 44 0.64 2.82 -3.23
CA ASP A 44 1.76 2.52 -4.12
C ASP A 44 2.76 3.69 -4.22
N ALA A 45 2.30 4.94 -4.13
CA ALA A 45 3.19 6.10 -4.14
C ALA A 45 4.14 6.09 -2.93
N MET A 46 3.63 5.79 -1.73
CA MET A 46 4.46 5.59 -0.53
C MET A 46 5.39 4.38 -0.71
N ALA A 47 4.90 3.26 -1.30
CA ALA A 47 5.73 2.09 -1.56
C ALA A 47 6.92 2.41 -2.47
N PHE A 48 6.78 3.31 -3.44
CA PHE A 48 7.89 3.77 -4.27
C PHE A 48 8.95 4.50 -3.43
N GLY A 49 8.53 5.33 -2.47
CA GLY A 49 9.43 5.96 -1.51
C GLY A 49 10.14 4.95 -0.60
N VAL A 50 9.43 3.88 -0.18
CA VAL A 50 10.04 2.76 0.57
C VAL A 50 11.13 2.10 -0.27
N MET A 51 10.86 1.80 -1.54
CA MET A 51 11.83 1.16 -2.45
C MET A 51 13.05 2.05 -2.69
N GLU A 52 12.87 3.35 -2.81
CA GLU A 52 13.94 4.33 -2.97
C GLU A 52 14.86 4.34 -1.74
N ALA A 53 14.30 4.49 -0.54
CA ALA A 53 15.05 4.50 0.71
C ALA A 53 15.78 3.18 0.98
N ALA A 54 15.17 2.04 0.63
CA ALA A 54 15.79 0.72 0.74
C ALA A 54 17.02 0.61 -0.17
N ARG A 55 16.90 1.04 -1.44
CA ARG A 55 18.02 1.03 -2.41
C ARG A 55 19.18 1.93 -1.98
N GLU A 56 18.90 3.12 -1.46
CA GLU A 56 19.94 4.02 -0.94
C GLU A 56 20.73 3.39 0.22
N ARG A 57 20.09 2.51 1.00
CA ARG A 57 20.75 1.74 2.07
C ARG A 57 21.42 0.46 1.58
N GLY A 58 21.37 0.19 0.28
CA GLY A 58 21.94 -1.02 -0.31
C GLY A 58 21.16 -2.29 -0.02
N LEU A 59 19.89 -2.18 0.43
CA LEU A 59 19.02 -3.34 0.67
C LEU A 59 18.46 -3.87 -0.64
N ARG A 60 18.48 -5.19 -0.77
CA ARG A 60 17.89 -5.91 -1.90
C ARG A 60 16.41 -6.14 -1.63
N ILE A 61 15.60 -5.94 -2.64
CA ILE A 61 14.17 -6.19 -2.63
C ILE A 61 13.91 -7.34 -3.60
N PRO A 62 13.35 -8.48 -3.15
CA PRO A 62 12.74 -8.73 -1.83
C PRO A 62 13.66 -9.35 -0.78
N GLU A 63 14.95 -9.67 -1.06
CA GLU A 63 15.81 -10.55 -0.27
C GLU A 63 16.07 -10.01 1.15
N ASP A 64 16.29 -8.72 1.28
CA ASP A 64 16.56 -8.06 2.57
C ASP A 64 15.32 -7.33 3.12
N LEU A 65 14.40 -6.90 2.23
CA LEU A 65 13.18 -6.19 2.60
C LEU A 65 12.05 -6.51 1.63
N SER A 66 10.98 -7.12 2.11
CA SER A 66 9.72 -7.29 1.37
C SER A 66 8.86 -6.03 1.44
N ILE A 67 8.22 -5.65 0.32
CA ILE A 67 7.41 -4.43 0.24
C ILE A 67 6.06 -4.75 -0.42
N VAL A 68 4.98 -4.31 0.24
CA VAL A 68 3.61 -4.38 -0.28
C VAL A 68 3.03 -2.97 -0.34
N GLY A 69 2.39 -2.65 -1.45
CA GLY A 69 1.65 -1.40 -1.66
C GLY A 69 0.13 -1.60 -1.60
N PHE A 70 -0.57 -0.58 -2.04
CA PHE A 70 -2.03 -0.54 -2.14
C PHE A 70 -2.42 0.42 -3.26
N ASP A 71 -3.40 0.09 -4.08
CA ASP A 71 -4.07 0.73 -5.22
C ASP A 71 -3.87 0.01 -6.55
N ASP A 72 -2.69 -0.58 -6.81
CA ASP A 72 -2.30 -1.20 -8.10
C ASP A 72 -2.30 -0.19 -9.26
N ILE A 73 -1.66 0.96 -9.06
CA ILE A 73 -1.51 1.94 -10.13
C ILE A 73 -0.56 1.41 -11.23
N PRO A 74 -0.69 1.88 -12.49
CA PRO A 74 0.08 1.33 -13.62
C PRO A 74 1.60 1.27 -13.40
N GLN A 75 2.15 2.24 -12.67
CA GLN A 75 3.58 2.32 -12.35
C GLN A 75 4.07 1.13 -11.52
N ALA A 76 3.21 0.54 -10.67
CA ALA A 76 3.56 -0.59 -9.80
C ALA A 76 4.12 -1.79 -10.58
N ASN A 77 3.62 -2.01 -11.80
CA ASN A 77 4.08 -3.08 -12.69
C ASN A 77 5.38 -2.76 -13.44
N SER A 78 5.72 -1.47 -13.58
CA SER A 78 6.86 -1.02 -14.38
C SER A 78 8.16 -0.93 -13.59
N LEU A 79 8.11 -1.11 -12.27
CA LEU A 79 9.28 -1.07 -11.39
C LEU A 79 10.12 -2.36 -11.47
N HIS A 80 11.37 -2.28 -11.02
CA HIS A 80 12.25 -3.42 -10.84
C HIS A 80 12.83 -3.40 -9.42
N PRO A 81 12.39 -4.35 -8.55
CA PRO A 81 11.35 -5.36 -8.79
C PRO A 81 9.96 -4.74 -8.93
N ALA A 82 9.06 -5.42 -9.67
CA ALA A 82 7.66 -5.01 -9.78
C ALA A 82 6.95 -5.15 -8.41
N LEU A 83 6.12 -4.15 -8.06
CA LEU A 83 5.52 -4.02 -6.73
C LEU A 83 4.33 -4.97 -6.55
N THR A 84 4.39 -5.82 -5.52
CA THR A 84 3.24 -6.54 -4.97
C THR A 84 2.32 -5.53 -4.30
N THR A 85 1.04 -5.54 -4.63
CA THR A 85 0.09 -4.52 -4.16
C THR A 85 -1.33 -5.07 -4.08
N VAL A 86 -2.22 -4.35 -3.42
CA VAL A 86 -3.65 -4.66 -3.40
C VAL A 86 -4.34 -3.84 -4.49
N HIS A 87 -4.87 -4.54 -5.49
CA HIS A 87 -5.67 -3.91 -6.55
C HIS A 87 -7.00 -3.40 -6.00
N GLN A 88 -7.26 -2.12 -6.19
CA GLN A 88 -8.58 -1.51 -6.05
C GLN A 88 -9.18 -1.27 -7.45
N PRO A 89 -10.47 -1.59 -7.69
CA PRO A 89 -11.14 -1.30 -8.97
C PRO A 89 -11.49 0.20 -9.05
N LEU A 90 -10.48 1.09 -9.11
CA LEU A 90 -10.62 2.54 -8.97
C LEU A 90 -11.56 3.16 -10.02
N GLU A 91 -11.52 2.66 -11.26
CA GLU A 91 -12.42 3.11 -12.33
C GLU A 91 -13.88 2.76 -11.99
N GLU A 92 -14.12 1.53 -11.56
CA GLU A 92 -15.45 1.06 -11.15
C GLU A 92 -15.93 1.81 -9.91
N MET A 93 -15.06 2.07 -8.93
CA MET A 93 -15.38 2.88 -7.75
C MET A 93 -15.84 4.28 -8.16
N GLY A 94 -15.14 4.95 -9.07
CA GLY A 94 -15.51 6.26 -9.58
C GLY A 94 -16.86 6.23 -10.32
N ARG A 95 -17.07 5.21 -11.15
CA ARG A 95 -18.33 5.03 -11.89
C ARG A 95 -19.52 4.82 -10.93
N VAL A 96 -19.36 3.90 -9.96
CA VAL A 96 -20.41 3.60 -8.97
C VAL A 96 -20.71 4.80 -8.08
N ALA A 97 -19.67 5.47 -7.55
CA ALA A 97 -19.83 6.67 -6.73
C ALA A 97 -20.59 7.78 -7.49
N THR A 98 -20.28 7.98 -8.77
CA THR A 98 -20.96 8.94 -9.62
C THR A 98 -22.45 8.58 -9.79
N GLN A 99 -22.74 7.30 -10.06
CA GLN A 99 -24.14 6.83 -10.19
C GLN A 99 -24.93 7.00 -8.88
N MET A 100 -24.31 6.68 -7.73
CA MET A 100 -24.91 6.89 -6.43
C MET A 100 -25.21 8.35 -6.17
N LEU A 101 -24.26 9.25 -6.49
CA LEU A 101 -24.48 10.69 -6.35
C LEU A 101 -25.66 11.21 -7.19
N PHE A 102 -25.74 10.82 -8.46
CA PHE A 102 -26.89 11.20 -9.30
C PHE A 102 -28.21 10.60 -8.79
N GLY A 103 -28.18 9.35 -8.31
CA GLY A 103 -29.33 8.73 -7.68
C GLY A 103 -29.81 9.48 -6.45
N TYR A 104 -28.88 9.90 -5.57
CA TYR A 104 -29.15 10.70 -4.39
C TYR A 104 -29.74 12.09 -4.73
N LEU A 105 -29.19 12.76 -5.74
CA LEU A 105 -29.67 14.07 -6.17
C LEU A 105 -31.10 14.00 -6.74
N ALA A 106 -31.46 12.87 -7.38
CA ALA A 106 -32.83 12.63 -7.88
C ALA A 106 -33.77 12.22 -6.77
N ASP A 107 -33.31 11.45 -5.79
CA ASP A 107 -34.09 10.96 -4.65
C ASP A 107 -33.21 10.88 -3.38
N PRO A 108 -33.29 11.91 -2.50
CA PRO A 108 -32.49 11.94 -1.28
C PRO A 108 -32.73 10.78 -0.30
N SER A 109 -33.81 10.02 -0.42
CA SER A 109 -34.06 8.84 0.43
C SER A 109 -33.05 7.71 0.19
N ARG A 110 -32.29 7.75 -0.90
CA ARG A 110 -31.25 6.79 -1.27
C ARG A 110 -29.86 7.08 -0.64
N ALA A 111 -29.77 8.04 0.27
CA ALA A 111 -28.51 8.48 0.89
C ALA A 111 -27.77 7.38 1.69
N GLU A 112 -28.46 6.32 2.10
CA GLU A 112 -27.88 5.23 2.91
C GLU A 112 -27.43 4.00 2.07
N GLU A 113 -27.47 4.09 0.75
CA GLU A 113 -26.98 3.00 -0.09
C GLU A 113 -25.48 2.81 0.11
N ARG A 114 -25.07 1.58 0.44
CA ARG A 114 -23.66 1.17 0.57
C ARG A 114 -23.36 0.08 -0.45
N ILE A 115 -22.31 0.29 -1.24
CA ILE A 115 -21.81 -0.69 -2.20
C ILE A 115 -20.39 -1.04 -1.83
N GLU A 116 -20.09 -2.33 -1.68
CA GLU A 116 -18.75 -2.83 -1.44
C GLU A 116 -18.20 -3.44 -2.74
N LEU A 117 -17.02 -2.97 -3.16
CA LEU A 117 -16.31 -3.52 -4.30
C LEU A 117 -15.14 -4.37 -3.82
N PRO A 118 -14.94 -5.57 -4.37
CA PRO A 118 -13.87 -6.46 -3.92
C PRO A 118 -12.50 -5.91 -4.31
N THR A 119 -11.53 -6.07 -3.42
CA THR A 119 -10.11 -5.86 -3.70
C THR A 119 -9.42 -7.20 -3.95
N GLN A 120 -8.25 -7.18 -4.62
CA GLN A 120 -7.48 -8.38 -4.91
C GLN A 120 -5.99 -8.14 -4.66
N LEU A 121 -5.32 -9.09 -3.99
CA LEU A 121 -3.87 -9.06 -3.88
C LEU A 121 -3.23 -9.45 -5.22
N VAL A 122 -2.40 -8.58 -5.76
CA VAL A 122 -1.60 -8.79 -6.97
C VAL A 122 -0.17 -9.07 -6.55
N ILE A 123 0.22 -10.34 -6.59
CA ILE A 123 1.57 -10.78 -6.22
C ILE A 123 2.52 -10.53 -7.40
N ARG A 124 3.64 -9.84 -7.12
CA ARG A 124 4.72 -9.56 -8.07
C ARG A 124 6.08 -9.94 -7.44
N ASN A 125 7.11 -9.12 -7.65
CA ASN A 125 8.49 -9.47 -7.31
C ASN A 125 9.04 -8.75 -6.07
N SER A 126 8.26 -7.87 -5.41
CA SER A 126 8.73 -7.11 -4.25
C SER A 126 8.57 -7.82 -2.91
N CYS A 127 8.07 -9.04 -2.90
CA CYS A 127 7.90 -9.86 -1.70
C CYS A 127 8.45 -11.28 -1.91
N GLN A 128 8.90 -11.87 -0.81
CA GLN A 128 9.25 -13.29 -0.75
C GLN A 128 8.66 -13.94 0.50
N SER A 129 8.59 -15.29 0.48
CA SER A 129 8.24 -16.06 1.68
C SER A 129 9.35 -15.92 2.72
N TYR A 130 8.96 -15.67 3.95
CA TYR A 130 9.86 -15.74 5.10
C TYR A 130 9.76 -17.17 5.66
N LEU A 131 10.74 -17.99 5.33
CA LEU A 131 10.90 -19.35 5.88
C LEU A 131 11.94 -19.36 6.96
#